data_8ef7390c982385f1da1cf2aad0573fa8
#
_entry.id   8ef7390c982385f1da1cf2aad0573fa8
#
_cell.length_a   1.000
_cell.length_b   1.000
_cell.length_c   1.000
_cell.angle_alpha   90.00
_cell.angle_beta   90.00
_cell.angle_gamma   90.00
#
_symmetry.space_group_name_H-M   'P 1'
#
loop_
_entity.id
_entity.type
_entity.pdbx_description
1 polymer ?
#
loop_
_entity_poly.entity_id
_entity_poly.type
_entity_poly.pdbx_seq_one_letter_code
_entity_poly.pdbx_strand_id
1 'polypeptide(L)'
;MKKQFVLFLLCLGVTATAQVKTYFPPENNWERKTPTSLNIDSSLMHQAIQYALTHETKFPKNLMLTQAMQFGKEPFSDPIGPMESRGPAAGIIVYKGYIIAEWGNLNSVEMVNSVTKSMLSTVVGLAVNKGLIHSIEDKVYAYLPPIELVNAPTTDLNPINQTSFIYPFKTEHNQKINWNHLLRQTSDWEGVLWGKPDWADRPSDKSDEWTTRKRFEPGTVYKYNDTRVNALALAATAVWRKPLPEVLREQLMQPIGASNTW
;
A
#
# COMPACT_ATOMS: atom_id res chain seq x y z
N MET A 1 68.24 20.44 44.79
CA MET A 1 67.65 19.71 43.65
C MET A 1 66.14 20.03 43.63
N LYS A 2 65.66 20.94 42.78
CA LYS A 2 64.24 21.32 42.64
C LYS A 2 63.63 20.44 41.55
N LYS A 3 62.63 19.63 41.89
CA LYS A 3 61.83 18.85 40.95
C LYS A 3 60.72 19.74 40.41
N GLN A 4 60.76 20.08 39.10
CA GLN A 4 59.68 20.75 38.40
C GLN A 4 58.62 19.69 38.01
N PHE A 5 57.40 19.84 38.47
CA PHE A 5 56.24 19.06 38.04
C PHE A 5 55.62 19.77 36.83
N VAL A 6 55.70 19.15 35.66
CA VAL A 6 55.02 19.61 34.46
C VAL A 6 53.62 19.00 34.44
N LEU A 7 52.59 19.81 34.63
CA LEU A 7 51.17 19.45 34.58
C LEU A 7 50.72 19.48 33.09
N PHE A 8 50.54 18.31 32.49
CA PHE A 8 49.97 18.20 31.13
C PHE A 8 48.45 18.28 31.23
N LEU A 9 47.88 19.43 30.86
CA LEU A 9 46.41 19.58 30.71
C LEU A 9 46.01 18.99 29.37
N LEU A 10 45.39 17.78 29.41
CA LEU A 10 44.69 17.19 28.29
C LEU A 10 43.36 17.93 28.08
N CYS A 11 43.27 18.85 27.14
CA CYS A 11 42.00 19.40 26.66
C CYS A 11 41.31 18.35 25.81
N LEU A 12 40.43 17.53 26.43
CA LEU A 12 39.44 16.71 25.71
C LEU A 12 38.41 17.66 25.09
N GLY A 13 38.61 18.00 23.82
CA GLY A 13 37.59 18.68 23.01
C GLY A 13 36.39 17.76 22.83
N VAL A 14 35.37 17.90 23.65
CA VAL A 14 34.06 17.30 23.40
C VAL A 14 33.45 18.05 22.23
N THR A 15 33.59 17.49 21.02
CA THR A 15 32.78 17.94 19.87
C THR A 15 31.33 17.54 20.15
N ALA A 16 30.58 18.42 20.79
CA ALA A 16 29.12 18.28 20.87
C ALA A 16 28.59 18.41 19.43
N THR A 17 28.38 17.28 18.77
CA THR A 17 27.54 17.25 17.59
C THR A 17 26.14 17.63 18.04
N ALA A 18 25.74 18.87 17.82
CA ALA A 18 24.37 19.30 18.02
C ALA A 18 23.49 18.41 17.16
N GLN A 19 22.79 17.49 17.77
CA GLN A 19 21.80 16.67 17.10
C GLN A 19 20.74 17.62 16.56
N VAL A 20 20.72 17.85 15.24
CA VAL A 20 19.71 18.70 14.61
C VAL A 20 18.36 18.05 14.90
N LYS A 21 17.61 18.67 15.83
CA LYS A 21 16.28 18.21 16.18
C LYS A 21 15.42 18.28 14.91
N THR A 22 15.06 17.10 14.39
CA THR A 22 14.17 17.03 13.24
C THR A 22 12.82 17.65 13.63
N TYR A 23 12.40 18.63 12.84
CA TYR A 23 11.08 19.24 13.03
C TYR A 23 10.00 18.28 12.52
N PHE A 24 9.03 17.98 13.38
CA PHE A 24 7.80 17.29 13.03
C PHE A 24 6.65 18.28 13.22
N PRO A 25 5.84 18.52 12.18
CA PRO A 25 4.71 19.43 12.31
C PRO A 25 3.69 18.88 13.30
N PRO A 26 3.09 19.74 14.14
CA PRO A 26 2.00 19.35 15.01
C PRO A 26 0.74 19.05 14.19
N GLU A 27 -0.16 18.25 14.76
CA GLU A 27 -1.46 17.96 14.16
C GLU A 27 -2.20 19.27 13.79
N ASN A 28 -2.75 19.30 12.58
CA ASN A 28 -3.54 20.42 12.04
C ASN A 28 -2.83 21.79 11.94
N ASN A 29 -1.52 21.84 12.19
CA ASN A 29 -0.76 23.09 12.12
C ASN A 29 0.59 22.91 11.44
N TRP A 30 0.55 22.59 10.16
CA TRP A 30 1.75 22.46 9.31
C TRP A 30 2.29 23.83 8.95
N GLU A 31 3.50 24.15 9.44
CA GLU A 31 4.17 25.40 9.13
C GLU A 31 4.56 25.48 7.64
N ARG A 32 4.34 26.65 7.05
CA ARG A 32 4.70 26.94 5.66
C ARG A 32 5.99 27.78 5.64
N LYS A 33 6.91 27.41 4.76
CA LYS A 33 8.13 28.19 4.51
C LYS A 33 8.32 28.49 3.04
N THR A 34 8.94 29.64 2.75
CA THR A 34 9.33 29.93 1.38
C THR A 34 10.49 29.02 0.96
N PRO A 35 10.53 28.57 -0.30
CA PRO A 35 11.63 27.74 -0.80
C PRO A 35 12.99 28.35 -0.53
N THR A 36 13.14 29.65 -0.77
CA THR A 36 14.40 30.42 -0.57
C THR A 36 14.89 30.40 0.87
N SER A 37 13.98 30.40 1.88
CA SER A 37 14.38 30.32 3.29
C SER A 37 15.02 28.98 3.67
N LEU A 38 14.87 27.98 2.81
CA LEU A 38 15.41 26.62 2.96
C LEU A 38 16.50 26.31 1.92
N ASN A 39 17.07 27.34 1.26
CA ASN A 39 18.06 27.25 0.21
C ASN A 39 17.59 26.44 -1.02
N ILE A 40 16.30 26.52 -1.34
CA ILE A 40 15.71 25.92 -2.53
C ILE A 40 15.46 27.02 -3.56
N ASP A 41 15.80 26.74 -4.81
CA ASP A 41 15.56 27.65 -5.92
C ASP A 41 14.06 27.74 -6.21
N SER A 42 13.46 28.91 -5.92
CA SER A 42 12.04 29.16 -6.13
C SER A 42 11.65 29.15 -7.60
N SER A 43 12.56 29.56 -8.51
CA SER A 43 12.27 29.56 -9.94
C SER A 43 12.17 28.15 -10.50
N LEU A 44 13.16 27.31 -10.17
CA LEU A 44 13.12 25.88 -10.55
C LEU A 44 11.92 25.15 -9.95
N MET A 45 11.58 25.45 -8.71
CA MET A 45 10.37 24.88 -8.07
C MET A 45 9.10 25.30 -8.80
N HIS A 46 8.97 26.59 -9.15
CA HIS A 46 7.83 27.07 -9.92
C HIS A 46 7.74 26.37 -11.28
N GLN A 47 8.87 26.22 -11.98
CA GLN A 47 8.92 25.48 -13.25
C GLN A 47 8.46 24.02 -13.07
N ALA A 48 8.89 23.35 -12.00
CA ALA A 48 8.46 21.97 -11.72
C ALA A 48 6.96 21.87 -11.48
N ILE A 49 6.36 22.81 -10.74
CA ILE A 49 4.90 22.87 -10.52
C ILE A 49 4.17 23.13 -11.84
N GLN A 50 4.63 24.08 -12.65
CA GLN A 50 4.03 24.35 -13.96
C GLN A 50 4.13 23.12 -14.89
N TYR A 51 5.26 22.44 -14.86
CA TYR A 51 5.43 21.19 -15.59
C TYR A 51 4.39 20.14 -15.13
N ALA A 52 4.22 19.93 -13.83
CA ALA A 52 3.24 18.99 -13.31
C ALA A 52 1.81 19.34 -13.75
N LEU A 53 1.41 20.61 -13.70
CA LEU A 53 0.09 21.09 -14.12
C LEU A 53 -0.16 20.91 -15.62
N THR A 54 0.87 21.13 -16.45
CA THR A 54 0.73 21.00 -17.91
C THR A 54 0.87 19.57 -18.42
N HIS A 55 1.36 18.66 -17.57
CA HIS A 55 1.54 17.24 -17.89
C HIS A 55 0.56 16.33 -17.11
N GLU A 56 -0.57 16.87 -16.70
CA GLU A 56 -1.65 16.06 -16.17
C GLU A 56 -2.04 14.96 -17.17
N THR A 57 -2.38 13.78 -16.65
CA THR A 57 -2.84 12.67 -17.49
C THR A 57 -3.98 13.10 -18.43
N LYS A 58 -3.92 12.66 -19.67
CA LYS A 58 -4.96 12.91 -20.69
C LYS A 58 -6.14 11.96 -20.60
N PHE A 59 -6.09 10.96 -19.71
CA PHE A 59 -7.23 10.08 -19.48
C PHE A 59 -8.45 10.84 -18.98
N PRO A 60 -9.67 10.40 -19.35
CA PRO A 60 -10.91 11.03 -18.90
C PRO A 60 -10.97 11.19 -17.38
N LYS A 61 -11.62 12.24 -16.91
CA LYS A 61 -11.92 12.38 -15.47
C LYS A 61 -12.92 11.35 -14.97
N ASN A 62 -13.82 10.90 -15.84
CA ASN A 62 -14.70 9.77 -15.55
C ASN A 62 -13.87 8.49 -15.39
N LEU A 63 -13.76 7.99 -14.15
CA LEU A 63 -12.91 6.84 -13.85
C LEU A 63 -13.49 5.53 -14.40
N MET A 64 -14.81 5.41 -14.58
CA MET A 64 -15.40 4.23 -15.22
C MET A 64 -14.92 4.13 -16.68
N LEU A 65 -14.93 5.26 -17.41
CA LEU A 65 -14.42 5.30 -18.78
C LEU A 65 -12.91 5.02 -18.82
N THR A 66 -12.16 5.60 -17.91
CA THR A 66 -10.71 5.35 -17.79
C THR A 66 -10.43 3.87 -17.53
N GLN A 67 -11.18 3.23 -16.64
CA GLN A 67 -11.06 1.80 -16.34
C GLN A 67 -11.34 0.96 -17.58
N ALA A 68 -12.42 1.26 -18.30
CA ALA A 68 -12.76 0.56 -19.54
C ALA A 68 -11.67 0.71 -20.64
N MET A 69 -11.09 1.91 -20.76
CA MET A 69 -10.01 2.17 -21.73
C MET A 69 -8.71 1.42 -21.41
N GLN A 70 -8.39 1.29 -20.11
CA GLN A 70 -7.13 0.68 -19.67
C GLN A 70 -7.22 -0.83 -19.52
N PHE A 71 -8.31 -1.33 -19.00
CA PHE A 71 -8.45 -2.73 -18.58
C PHE A 71 -9.62 -3.47 -19.22
N GLY A 72 -10.47 -2.80 -20.02
CA GLY A 72 -11.68 -3.39 -20.60
C GLY A 72 -11.44 -4.58 -21.55
N LYS A 73 -10.18 -4.81 -21.96
CA LYS A 73 -9.78 -6.00 -22.74
C LYS A 73 -9.39 -7.19 -21.86
N GLU A 74 -9.18 -6.98 -20.57
CA GLU A 74 -8.86 -8.07 -19.65
C GLU A 74 -10.12 -8.90 -19.35
N PRO A 75 -10.01 -10.21 -19.22
CA PRO A 75 -11.11 -11.03 -18.72
C PRO A 75 -11.48 -10.60 -17.30
N PHE A 76 -12.77 -10.63 -16.97
CA PHE A 76 -13.28 -10.25 -15.64
C PHE A 76 -12.85 -8.83 -15.23
N SER A 77 -12.91 -7.87 -16.17
CA SER A 77 -12.45 -6.49 -15.97
C SER A 77 -13.49 -5.56 -15.37
N ASP A 78 -14.72 -6.02 -15.17
CA ASP A 78 -15.80 -5.20 -14.61
C ASP A 78 -15.43 -4.73 -13.20
N PRO A 79 -15.45 -3.40 -12.94
CA PRO A 79 -15.12 -2.88 -11.62
C PRO A 79 -16.19 -3.28 -10.59
N ILE A 80 -15.74 -3.61 -9.38
CA ILE A 80 -16.62 -3.87 -8.24
C ILE A 80 -16.65 -2.61 -7.38
N GLY A 81 -17.84 -2.02 -7.24
CA GLY A 81 -18.06 -0.82 -6.45
C GLY A 81 -18.14 0.47 -7.27
N PRO A 82 -18.39 1.60 -6.62
CA PRO A 82 -18.56 2.88 -7.29
C PRO A 82 -17.25 3.40 -7.88
N MET A 83 -17.35 4.07 -9.03
CA MET A 83 -16.24 4.73 -9.71
C MET A 83 -16.60 6.20 -9.88
N GLU A 84 -16.10 7.04 -8.99
CA GLU A 84 -16.32 8.48 -9.04
C GLU A 84 -15.42 9.16 -10.07
N SER A 85 -15.80 10.36 -10.51
CA SER A 85 -14.94 11.17 -11.35
C SER A 85 -13.83 11.80 -10.53
N ARG A 86 -12.57 11.75 -11.04
CA ARG A 86 -11.46 12.43 -10.40
C ARG A 86 -11.51 13.94 -10.58
N GLY A 87 -10.98 14.66 -9.62
CA GLY A 87 -10.76 16.10 -9.69
C GLY A 87 -9.61 16.52 -10.62
N PRO A 88 -9.33 17.82 -10.71
CA PRO A 88 -8.12 18.34 -11.34
C PRO A 88 -6.88 18.01 -10.51
N ALA A 89 -5.70 18.13 -11.13
CA ALA A 89 -4.43 17.86 -10.45
C ALA A 89 -4.26 18.75 -9.20
N ALA A 90 -3.90 18.12 -8.10
CA ALA A 90 -3.53 18.77 -6.86
C ALA A 90 -2.19 18.21 -6.36
N GLY A 91 -1.47 19.00 -5.57
CA GLY A 91 -0.20 18.53 -5.03
C GLY A 91 0.32 19.39 -3.88
N ILE A 92 1.21 18.79 -3.11
CA ILE A 92 1.88 19.40 -1.99
C ILE A 92 3.37 19.00 -2.04
N ILE A 93 4.25 19.94 -1.75
CA ILE A 93 5.67 19.65 -1.55
C ILE A 93 6.02 19.93 -0.09
N VAL A 94 6.54 18.91 0.57
CA VAL A 94 7.02 18.98 1.96
C VAL A 94 8.52 18.79 1.97
N TYR A 95 9.23 19.66 2.66
CA TYR A 95 10.67 19.55 2.86
C TYR A 95 11.05 19.82 4.31
N LYS A 96 11.74 18.87 4.93
CA LYS A 96 12.13 18.93 6.35
C LYS A 96 10.96 19.19 7.31
N GLY A 97 9.76 18.68 6.99
CA GLY A 97 8.54 18.87 7.77
C GLY A 97 7.76 20.16 7.45
N TYR A 98 8.26 21.04 6.60
CA TYR A 98 7.60 22.28 6.20
C TYR A 98 6.90 22.13 4.86
N ILE A 99 5.70 22.70 4.74
CA ILE A 99 5.06 22.86 3.43
C ILE A 99 5.76 24.03 2.70
N ILE A 100 6.28 23.74 1.52
CA ILE A 100 7.00 24.73 0.71
C ILE A 100 6.30 25.07 -0.60
N ALA A 101 5.34 24.26 -1.02
CA ALA A 101 4.43 24.56 -2.13
C ALA A 101 3.14 23.73 -2.02
N GLU A 102 2.07 24.31 -2.52
CA GLU A 102 0.73 23.69 -2.62
C GLU A 102 0.06 24.16 -3.91
N TRP A 103 -0.73 23.29 -4.53
CA TRP A 103 -1.62 23.68 -5.65
C TRP A 103 -2.82 22.75 -5.76
N GLY A 104 -3.91 23.23 -6.38
CA GLY A 104 -5.15 22.51 -6.53
C GLY A 104 -5.95 22.41 -5.23
N ASN A 105 -6.93 21.50 -5.18
CA ASN A 105 -7.76 21.27 -4.01
C ASN A 105 -7.21 20.08 -3.19
N LEU A 106 -6.46 20.38 -2.14
CA LEU A 106 -5.86 19.35 -1.26
C LEU A 106 -6.88 18.66 -0.34
N ASN A 107 -8.11 19.17 -0.24
CA ASN A 107 -9.17 18.58 0.57
C ASN A 107 -10.10 17.68 -0.27
N SER A 108 -9.84 17.51 -1.55
CA SER A 108 -10.62 16.61 -2.40
C SER A 108 -10.36 15.17 -2.01
N VAL A 109 -11.42 14.39 -1.81
CA VAL A 109 -11.32 12.95 -1.60
C VAL A 109 -11.26 12.28 -2.96
N GLU A 110 -10.18 11.56 -3.22
CA GLU A 110 -9.91 10.95 -4.51
C GLU A 110 -9.67 9.44 -4.36
N MET A 111 -9.95 8.68 -5.41
CA MET A 111 -9.61 7.26 -5.43
C MET A 111 -8.09 7.09 -5.47
N VAL A 112 -7.54 6.48 -4.43
CA VAL A 112 -6.08 6.29 -4.28
C VAL A 112 -5.54 5.12 -5.11
N ASN A 113 -6.40 4.37 -5.76
CA ASN A 113 -6.02 3.21 -6.58
C ASN A 113 -4.97 2.33 -5.87
N SER A 114 -3.84 2.06 -6.52
CA SER A 114 -2.80 1.18 -5.99
C SER A 114 -1.98 1.74 -4.83
N VAL A 115 -2.17 2.99 -4.41
CA VAL A 115 -1.62 3.46 -3.11
C VAL A 115 -2.20 2.65 -1.95
N THR A 116 -3.40 2.08 -2.11
CA THR A 116 -3.99 1.11 -1.18
C THR A 116 -3.03 -0.04 -0.83
N LYS A 117 -2.16 -0.46 -1.76
CA LYS A 117 -1.17 -1.52 -1.51
C LYS A 117 -0.10 -1.10 -0.49
N SER A 118 0.28 0.17 -0.47
CA SER A 118 1.18 0.72 0.54
C SER A 118 0.51 0.73 1.92
N MET A 119 -0.76 1.09 1.98
CA MET A 119 -1.55 1.02 3.23
C MET A 119 -1.68 -0.42 3.71
N LEU A 120 -1.96 -1.37 2.80
CA LEU A 120 -2.02 -2.79 3.13
C LEU A 120 -0.68 -3.31 3.67
N SER A 121 0.43 -2.97 3.04
CA SER A 121 1.75 -3.38 3.53
C SER A 121 2.04 -2.83 4.92
N THR A 122 1.61 -1.60 5.22
CA THR A 122 1.72 -1.00 6.56
C THR A 122 0.89 -1.76 7.59
N VAL A 123 -0.36 -2.12 7.25
CA VAL A 123 -1.23 -2.91 8.12
C VAL A 123 -0.66 -4.29 8.42
N VAL A 124 -0.02 -4.94 7.43
CA VAL A 124 0.71 -6.20 7.64
C VAL A 124 1.93 -5.97 8.55
N GLY A 125 2.70 -4.90 8.34
CA GLY A 125 3.83 -4.53 9.21
C GLY A 125 3.41 -4.29 10.66
N LEU A 126 2.25 -3.66 10.87
CA LEU A 126 1.67 -3.49 12.20
C LEU A 126 1.27 -4.83 12.84
N ALA A 127 0.76 -5.79 12.05
CA ALA A 127 0.47 -7.14 12.53
C ALA A 127 1.73 -7.88 13.00
N VAL A 128 2.84 -7.73 12.27
CA VAL A 128 4.16 -8.26 12.68
C VAL A 128 4.61 -7.59 13.99
N ASN A 129 4.54 -6.26 14.05
CA ASN A 129 4.94 -5.51 15.25
C ASN A 129 4.14 -5.88 16.51
N LYS A 130 2.87 -6.28 16.34
CA LYS A 130 2.00 -6.75 17.44
C LYS A 130 2.12 -8.25 17.73
N GLY A 131 2.97 -8.98 17.02
CA GLY A 131 3.14 -10.42 17.19
C GLY A 131 1.95 -11.25 16.66
N LEU A 132 1.02 -10.65 15.91
CA LEU A 132 -0.06 -11.38 15.24
C LEU A 132 0.47 -12.22 14.07
N ILE A 133 1.55 -11.76 13.46
CA ILE A 133 2.38 -12.50 12.50
C ILE A 133 3.77 -12.60 13.15
N HIS A 134 4.27 -13.80 13.38
CA HIS A 134 5.54 -13.98 14.07
C HIS A 134 6.74 -13.64 13.17
N SER A 135 6.66 -13.99 11.89
CA SER A 135 7.68 -13.67 10.88
C SER A 135 7.06 -13.50 9.50
N ILE A 136 7.60 -12.58 8.70
CA ILE A 136 7.21 -12.47 7.28
C ILE A 136 7.62 -13.69 6.46
N GLU A 137 8.50 -14.54 6.98
CA GLU A 137 8.89 -15.80 6.35
C GLU A 137 7.97 -16.97 6.71
N ASP A 138 7.04 -16.77 7.64
CA ASP A 138 6.03 -17.78 7.98
C ASP A 138 5.10 -18.03 6.80
N LYS A 139 4.67 -19.29 6.66
CA LYS A 139 3.74 -19.69 5.62
C LYS A 139 2.34 -19.14 5.89
N VAL A 140 1.76 -18.47 4.90
CA VAL A 140 0.47 -17.79 5.05
C VAL A 140 -0.67 -18.77 5.37
N TYR A 141 -0.62 -19.99 4.83
CA TYR A 141 -1.66 -21.00 5.09
C TYR A 141 -1.84 -21.32 6.59
N ALA A 142 -0.79 -21.14 7.40
CA ALA A 142 -0.88 -21.38 8.85
C ALA A 142 -1.69 -20.30 9.60
N TYR A 143 -1.91 -19.15 8.98
CA TYR A 143 -2.63 -18.01 9.56
C TYR A 143 -4.06 -17.86 9.01
N LEU A 144 -4.36 -18.49 7.88
CA LEU A 144 -5.65 -18.36 7.20
C LEU A 144 -6.44 -19.67 7.30
N PRO A 145 -7.43 -19.75 8.21
CA PRO A 145 -8.31 -20.90 8.27
C PRO A 145 -9.19 -20.99 7.01
N PRO A 146 -9.85 -22.13 6.79
CA PRO A 146 -10.89 -22.23 5.79
C PRO A 146 -11.94 -21.12 5.98
N ILE A 147 -12.35 -20.49 4.89
CA ILE A 147 -13.36 -19.43 4.92
C ILE A 147 -14.69 -20.03 4.52
N GLU A 148 -15.64 -19.99 5.44
CA GLU A 148 -17.01 -20.40 5.19
C GLU A 148 -17.72 -19.32 4.35
N LEU A 149 -18.25 -19.73 3.19
CA LEU A 149 -19.13 -18.89 2.40
C LEU A 149 -20.56 -19.18 2.82
N VAL A 150 -21.14 -18.25 3.57
CA VAL A 150 -22.59 -18.29 3.83
C VAL A 150 -23.27 -17.78 2.57
N ASN A 151 -23.91 -18.67 1.83
CA ASN A 151 -24.74 -18.26 0.71
C ASN A 151 -25.85 -17.35 1.24
N ALA A 152 -25.94 -16.12 0.72
CA ALA A 152 -27.13 -15.31 0.95
C ALA A 152 -28.36 -16.12 0.54
N PRO A 153 -29.47 -16.04 1.31
CA PRO A 153 -30.66 -16.79 0.98
C PRO A 153 -31.08 -16.46 -0.45
N THR A 154 -30.93 -17.44 -1.34
CA THR A 154 -31.52 -17.34 -2.66
C THR A 154 -33.02 -17.41 -2.47
N THR A 155 -33.76 -16.60 -3.23
CA THR A 155 -35.23 -16.59 -3.24
C THR A 155 -35.83 -17.92 -3.77
N ASP A 156 -35.00 -18.87 -4.13
CA ASP A 156 -35.40 -20.19 -4.55
C ASP A 156 -35.76 -21.05 -3.30
N LEU A 157 -36.97 -21.59 -3.34
CA LEU A 157 -37.63 -22.35 -2.30
C LEU A 157 -36.91 -23.66 -1.91
N ASN A 158 -35.66 -23.83 -2.24
CA ASN A 158 -34.88 -24.99 -1.88
C ASN A 158 -33.64 -24.53 -1.05
N PRO A 159 -33.77 -24.52 0.30
CA PRO A 159 -32.65 -24.19 1.16
C PRO A 159 -31.68 -25.38 1.17
N ILE A 160 -30.87 -25.50 0.14
CA ILE A 160 -29.66 -26.29 0.25
C ILE A 160 -28.71 -25.44 1.07
N ASN A 161 -28.64 -25.75 2.36
CA ASN A 161 -27.56 -25.32 3.25
C ASN A 161 -26.24 -25.94 2.78
N GLN A 162 -25.80 -25.55 1.59
CA GLN A 162 -24.44 -25.85 1.14
C GLN A 162 -23.51 -24.78 1.69
N THR A 163 -23.05 -25.02 2.89
CA THR A 163 -21.88 -24.35 3.42
C THR A 163 -20.71 -24.73 2.54
N SER A 164 -20.27 -23.82 1.67
CA SER A 164 -19.08 -24.02 0.87
C SER A 164 -17.90 -23.36 1.57
N PHE A 165 -16.79 -24.09 1.67
CA PHE A 165 -15.55 -23.55 2.20
C PHE A 165 -14.60 -23.23 1.06
N ILE A 166 -13.96 -22.08 1.12
CA ILE A 166 -12.80 -21.76 0.28
C ILE A 166 -11.50 -21.94 1.09
N TYR A 167 -10.50 -22.42 0.42
CA TYR A 167 -9.17 -22.70 0.96
C TYR A 167 -8.12 -21.97 0.10
N PRO A 168 -7.90 -20.67 0.29
CA PRO A 168 -7.06 -19.87 -0.62
C PRO A 168 -5.63 -20.36 -0.73
N PHE A 169 -5.15 -21.14 0.23
CA PHE A 169 -3.78 -21.68 0.25
C PHE A 169 -3.75 -23.22 0.32
N LYS A 170 -4.75 -23.90 -0.30
CA LYS A 170 -4.89 -25.36 -0.23
C LYS A 170 -3.88 -26.10 -1.11
N THR A 171 -3.54 -25.55 -2.29
CA THR A 171 -2.66 -26.26 -3.24
C THR A 171 -1.25 -26.39 -2.70
N GLU A 172 -0.53 -27.44 -3.13
CA GLU A 172 0.87 -27.64 -2.74
C GLU A 172 1.73 -26.41 -3.08
N HIS A 173 1.46 -25.77 -4.21
CA HIS A 173 2.12 -24.54 -4.62
C HIS A 173 1.83 -23.41 -3.62
N ASN A 174 0.56 -23.14 -3.30
CA ASN A 174 0.17 -22.06 -2.41
C ASN A 174 0.67 -22.25 -0.98
N GLN A 175 0.81 -23.50 -0.50
CA GLN A 175 1.38 -23.80 0.82
C GLN A 175 2.84 -23.39 0.97
N LYS A 176 3.58 -23.21 -0.13
CA LYS A 176 4.97 -22.71 -0.12
C LYS A 176 5.04 -21.19 0.08
N ILE A 177 3.93 -20.48 -0.07
CA ILE A 177 3.89 -19.01 -0.05
C ILE A 177 4.00 -18.51 1.39
N ASN A 178 4.90 -17.57 1.62
CA ASN A 178 5.03 -16.81 2.86
C ASN A 178 4.55 -15.36 2.69
N TRP A 179 4.47 -14.59 3.77
CA TRP A 179 4.05 -13.19 3.76
C TRP A 179 4.96 -12.32 2.88
N ASN A 180 6.28 -12.54 2.94
CA ASN A 180 7.25 -11.81 2.14
C ASN A 180 6.99 -11.98 0.63
N HIS A 181 6.65 -13.20 0.19
CA HIS A 181 6.32 -13.46 -1.21
C HIS A 181 5.08 -12.66 -1.68
N LEU A 182 4.05 -12.56 -0.86
CA LEU A 182 2.86 -11.76 -1.18
C LEU A 182 3.15 -10.26 -1.16
N LEU A 183 3.85 -9.76 -0.14
CA LEU A 183 4.24 -8.35 0.00
C LEU A 183 5.08 -7.87 -1.19
N ARG A 184 5.96 -8.71 -1.69
CA ARG A 184 6.84 -8.40 -2.83
C ARG A 184 6.24 -8.74 -4.19
N GLN A 185 5.02 -9.26 -4.23
CA GLN A 185 4.36 -9.75 -5.46
C GLN A 185 5.19 -10.80 -6.23
N THR A 186 5.85 -11.68 -5.50
CA THR A 186 6.63 -12.80 -6.03
C THR A 186 6.02 -14.16 -5.69
N SER A 187 4.77 -14.18 -5.21
CA SER A 187 4.12 -15.40 -4.71
C SER A 187 3.74 -16.39 -5.80
N ASP A 188 3.42 -15.89 -7.00
CA ASP A 188 2.73 -16.64 -8.06
C ASP A 188 1.51 -17.44 -7.55
N TRP A 189 0.82 -16.91 -6.52
CA TRP A 189 -0.38 -17.50 -5.94
C TRP A 189 -1.39 -17.85 -7.04
N GLU A 190 -2.03 -19.02 -6.91
CA GLU A 190 -3.05 -19.50 -7.83
C GLU A 190 -4.41 -19.59 -7.15
N GLY A 191 -5.46 -19.13 -7.85
CA GLY A 191 -6.81 -19.20 -7.33
C GLY A 191 -7.76 -18.18 -7.96
N VAL A 192 -8.95 -18.13 -7.39
CA VAL A 192 -10.01 -17.20 -7.76
C VAL A 192 -10.45 -16.43 -6.51
N LEU A 193 -10.48 -15.11 -6.59
CA LEU A 193 -11.03 -14.26 -5.53
C LEU A 193 -12.02 -13.27 -6.14
N TRP A 194 -13.20 -13.17 -5.54
CA TRP A 194 -14.31 -12.33 -6.02
C TRP A 194 -14.62 -12.54 -7.51
N GLY A 195 -14.62 -13.78 -7.95
CA GLY A 195 -14.91 -14.15 -9.33
C GLY A 195 -13.77 -13.95 -10.31
N LYS A 196 -12.66 -13.25 -9.94
CA LYS A 196 -11.51 -13.03 -10.82
C LYS A 196 -10.41 -14.07 -10.54
N PRO A 197 -10.04 -14.91 -11.53
CA PRO A 197 -8.87 -15.79 -11.44
C PRO A 197 -7.57 -14.97 -11.44
N ASP A 198 -6.53 -15.51 -10.83
CA ASP A 198 -5.22 -14.84 -10.79
C ASP A 198 -4.59 -14.61 -12.17
N TRP A 199 -4.82 -15.54 -13.10
CA TRP A 199 -4.33 -15.43 -14.49
C TRP A 199 -5.01 -14.30 -15.27
N ALA A 200 -6.23 -13.89 -14.89
CA ALA A 200 -7.01 -12.89 -15.61
C ALA A 200 -6.55 -11.44 -15.33
N ASP A 201 -5.66 -11.23 -14.38
CA ASP A 201 -5.12 -9.92 -14.07
C ASP A 201 -3.83 -9.66 -14.86
N ARG A 202 -3.88 -8.71 -15.77
CA ARG A 202 -2.78 -8.38 -16.71
C ARG A 202 -2.20 -9.63 -17.37
N PRO A 203 -3.06 -10.39 -18.09
CA PRO A 203 -2.62 -11.60 -18.77
C PRO A 203 -1.58 -11.24 -19.85
N SER A 204 -0.79 -12.23 -20.27
CA SER A 204 0.09 -12.05 -21.42
C SER A 204 -0.75 -11.94 -22.71
N ASP A 205 -0.16 -11.40 -23.78
CA ASP A 205 -0.81 -11.33 -25.10
C ASP A 205 -1.10 -12.72 -25.71
N LYS A 206 -0.53 -13.78 -25.11
CA LYS A 206 -0.73 -15.17 -25.52
C LYS A 206 -1.77 -15.84 -24.64
N SER A 207 -3.02 -15.81 -25.07
CA SER A 207 -4.17 -16.34 -24.30
C SER A 207 -4.03 -17.82 -23.90
N ASP A 208 -3.40 -18.62 -24.73
CA ASP A 208 -3.22 -20.06 -24.51
C ASP A 208 -2.31 -20.37 -23.30
N GLU A 209 -1.45 -19.43 -22.94
CA GLU A 209 -0.54 -19.57 -21.78
C GLU A 209 -1.17 -19.18 -20.45
N TRP A 210 -2.32 -18.51 -20.43
CA TRP A 210 -2.90 -17.94 -19.20
C TRP A 210 -3.22 -19.01 -18.16
N THR A 211 -3.79 -20.13 -18.59
CA THR A 211 -4.24 -21.20 -17.70
C THR A 211 -3.29 -22.39 -17.66
N THR A 212 -2.41 -22.54 -18.64
CA THR A 212 -1.57 -23.73 -18.83
C THR A 212 -0.10 -23.52 -18.46
N ARG A 213 0.34 -22.27 -18.24
CA ARG A 213 1.75 -22.03 -17.88
C ARG A 213 2.13 -22.70 -16.56
N LYS A 214 3.34 -23.21 -16.51
CA LYS A 214 3.93 -23.69 -15.26
C LYS A 214 4.08 -22.53 -14.25
N ARG A 215 3.70 -22.79 -13.00
CA ARG A 215 3.91 -21.84 -11.91
C ARG A 215 5.41 -21.67 -11.62
N PHE A 216 5.79 -20.43 -11.29
CA PHE A 216 7.13 -20.14 -10.78
C PHE A 216 7.21 -20.48 -9.30
N GLU A 217 8.37 -20.92 -8.82
CA GLU A 217 8.56 -21.10 -7.38
C GLU A 217 8.38 -19.75 -6.66
N PRO A 218 7.60 -19.72 -5.55
CA PRO A 218 7.36 -18.51 -4.79
C PRO A 218 8.67 -17.85 -4.37
N GLY A 219 8.74 -16.53 -4.56
CA GLY A 219 9.92 -15.73 -4.27
C GLY A 219 10.87 -15.49 -5.47
N THR A 220 10.68 -16.18 -6.60
CA THR A 220 11.65 -16.15 -7.72
C THR A 220 11.32 -15.13 -8.80
N VAL A 221 10.04 -14.89 -9.10
CA VAL A 221 9.62 -14.02 -10.21
C VAL A 221 8.62 -12.98 -9.72
N TYR A 222 8.94 -11.72 -9.97
CA TYR A 222 8.02 -10.60 -9.76
C TYR A 222 6.93 -10.56 -10.85
N LYS A 223 5.68 -10.51 -10.43
CA LYS A 223 4.54 -10.23 -11.31
C LYS A 223 3.53 -9.38 -10.57
N TYR A 224 3.36 -8.14 -11.01
CA TYR A 224 2.29 -7.29 -10.50
C TYR A 224 0.93 -7.94 -10.80
N ASN A 225 0.11 -8.15 -9.76
CA ASN A 225 -1.16 -8.86 -9.89
C ASN A 225 -2.10 -8.50 -8.73
N ASP A 226 -3.23 -7.88 -9.03
CA ASP A 226 -4.18 -7.39 -8.03
C ASP A 226 -4.90 -8.54 -7.32
N THR A 227 -5.22 -9.64 -8.02
CA THR A 227 -5.85 -10.81 -7.38
C THR A 227 -4.94 -11.40 -6.30
N ARG A 228 -3.63 -11.44 -6.53
CA ARG A 228 -2.64 -11.91 -5.54
C ARG A 228 -2.48 -10.95 -4.37
N VAL A 229 -2.59 -9.65 -4.62
CA VAL A 229 -2.63 -8.65 -3.52
C VAL A 229 -3.92 -8.79 -2.72
N ASN A 230 -5.03 -9.12 -3.36
CA ASN A 230 -6.28 -9.42 -2.67
C ASN A 230 -6.16 -10.65 -1.78
N ALA A 231 -5.36 -11.67 -2.16
CA ALA A 231 -5.05 -12.81 -1.30
C ALA A 231 -4.27 -12.38 -0.04
N LEU A 232 -3.34 -11.42 -0.17
CA LEU A 232 -2.67 -10.80 1.00
C LEU A 232 -3.65 -10.06 1.89
N ALA A 233 -4.56 -9.26 1.32
CA ALA A 233 -5.56 -8.52 2.08
C ALA A 233 -6.50 -9.46 2.84
N LEU A 234 -6.93 -10.56 2.21
CA LEU A 234 -7.76 -11.58 2.84
C LEU A 234 -7.04 -12.23 4.04
N ALA A 235 -5.78 -12.62 3.86
CA ALA A 235 -4.97 -13.18 4.93
C ALA A 235 -4.74 -12.18 6.08
N ALA A 236 -4.46 -10.93 5.77
CA ALA A 236 -4.32 -9.87 6.77
C ALA A 236 -5.64 -9.65 7.54
N THR A 237 -6.78 -9.66 6.85
CA THR A 237 -8.11 -9.55 7.50
C THR A 237 -8.34 -10.70 8.49
N ALA A 238 -7.97 -11.94 8.12
CA ALA A 238 -8.09 -13.10 9.00
C ALA A 238 -7.21 -12.97 10.26
N VAL A 239 -5.99 -12.46 10.11
CA VAL A 239 -5.06 -12.25 11.22
C VAL A 239 -5.57 -11.16 12.18
N TRP A 240 -6.06 -10.05 11.65
CA TRP A 240 -6.59 -8.95 12.45
C TRP A 240 -7.99 -9.26 13.03
N ARG A 241 -8.74 -10.17 12.42
CA ARG A 241 -10.15 -10.45 12.74
C ARG A 241 -11.02 -9.20 12.76
N LYS A 242 -10.69 -8.25 11.89
CA LYS A 242 -11.28 -6.92 11.81
C LYS A 242 -11.15 -6.39 10.37
N PRO A 243 -12.11 -5.58 9.88
CA PRO A 243 -11.98 -4.91 8.58
C PRO A 243 -10.69 -4.06 8.53
N LEU A 244 -9.90 -4.22 7.47
CA LEU A 244 -8.60 -3.53 7.37
C LEU A 244 -8.69 -2.01 7.37
N PRO A 245 -9.74 -1.33 6.84
CA PRO A 245 -9.90 0.11 6.99
C PRO A 245 -10.03 0.55 8.46
N GLU A 246 -10.70 -0.24 9.31
CA GLU A 246 -10.78 0.05 10.74
C GLU A 246 -9.41 -0.11 11.42
N VAL A 247 -8.69 -1.18 11.08
CA VAL A 247 -7.32 -1.37 11.57
C VAL A 247 -6.43 -0.20 11.16
N LEU A 248 -6.48 0.21 9.90
CA LEU A 248 -5.70 1.34 9.39
C LEU A 248 -6.03 2.63 10.16
N ARG A 249 -7.32 2.91 10.34
CA ARG A 249 -7.77 4.06 11.12
C ARG A 249 -7.22 4.08 12.53
N GLU A 250 -7.44 2.99 13.27
CA GLU A 250 -7.14 2.93 14.70
C GLU A 250 -5.65 2.78 15.01
N GLN A 251 -4.94 2.02 14.20
CA GLN A 251 -3.56 1.65 14.48
C GLN A 251 -2.54 2.57 13.78
N LEU A 252 -2.96 3.35 12.80
CA LEU A 252 -2.07 4.25 12.05
C LEU A 252 -2.63 5.67 11.98
N MET A 253 -3.78 5.87 11.33
CA MET A 253 -4.25 7.21 10.95
C MET A 253 -4.53 8.10 12.16
N GLN A 254 -5.26 7.60 13.15
CA GLN A 254 -5.51 8.33 14.38
C GLN A 254 -4.24 8.61 15.19
N PRO A 255 -3.33 7.63 15.43
CA PRO A 255 -2.10 7.90 16.16
C PRO A 255 -1.17 8.93 15.50
N ILE A 256 -1.17 9.07 14.19
CA ILE A 256 -0.36 10.09 13.48
C ILE A 256 -1.10 11.41 13.27
N GLY A 257 -2.33 11.57 13.77
CA GLY A 257 -3.12 12.79 13.60
C GLY A 257 -3.62 13.01 12.17
N ALA A 258 -3.83 11.96 11.37
CA ALA A 258 -4.44 12.09 10.06
C ALA A 258 -5.94 12.45 10.17
N SER A 259 -6.47 13.12 9.15
CA SER A 259 -7.89 13.47 9.09
C SER A 259 -8.79 12.22 9.13
N ASN A 260 -10.06 12.42 9.45
CA ASN A 260 -11.07 11.35 9.45
C ASN A 260 -11.84 11.26 8.12
N THR A 261 -11.37 11.92 7.08
CA THR A 261 -12.08 12.08 5.78
C THR A 261 -11.48 11.27 4.65
N TRP A 262 -10.76 10.19 4.95
CA TRP A 262 -10.14 9.28 3.98
C TRP A 262 -10.95 7.99 3.81
#